data_ecc9de202efc315e2ffaadc513b99b9d
#
_entry.id   ecc9de202efc315e2ffaadc513b99b9d
#
_cell.length_a   1.000
_cell.length_b   1.000
_cell.length_c   1.000
_cell.angle_alpha   90.00
_cell.angle_beta   90.00
_cell.angle_gamma   90.00
#
_symmetry.space_group_name_H-M   'P 1'
#
loop_
_entity.id
_entity.type
_entity.pdbx_description
1 polymer ?
#
loop_
_entity_poly.entity_id
_entity_poly.type
_entity_poly.pdbx_seq_one_letter_code
_entity_poly.pdbx_strand_id
1 'polypeptide(L)'
;AGIENMIVTGYTDVDHMWNMVKLEGKWYHIDVGWDKPSAALSERYPDMVLYQYFLSEDSIMENNLIISNMLCDPPVADSSDMYYFNVENKYAETYDQALEIIEQSCRRCIDSGEKYFMIKLDSSNLYLQTTSDLIKPDSEGVTDIDRIVRSLNFKGQISYIDYYKAYRIIIFVLE
;
A
#
# COMPACT_ATOMS: atom_id res chain seq x y z
N ALA A 1 24.70 -11.79 7.62
CA ALA A 1 23.98 -10.68 8.25
C ALA A 1 22.97 -11.26 9.22
N GLY A 2 23.10 -11.01 10.52
CA GLY A 2 22.30 -11.67 11.54
C GLY A 2 21.07 -10.85 11.93
N ILE A 3 20.08 -10.74 11.05
CA ILE A 3 18.78 -10.20 11.44
C ILE A 3 18.04 -11.30 12.21
N GLU A 4 17.68 -11.01 13.46
CA GLU A 4 16.85 -11.88 14.28
C GLU A 4 15.47 -12.02 13.60
N ASN A 5 15.02 -13.26 13.37
CA ASN A 5 13.76 -13.53 12.69
C ASN A 5 13.13 -14.82 13.22
N MET A 6 11.83 -14.95 12.96
CA MET A 6 11.07 -16.16 13.29
C MET A 6 9.96 -16.40 12.26
N ILE A 7 9.47 -17.63 12.21
CA ILE A 7 8.29 -18.02 11.43
C ILE A 7 7.07 -17.90 12.33
N VAL A 8 6.03 -17.27 11.80
CA VAL A 8 4.70 -17.17 12.43
C VAL A 8 3.71 -17.91 11.55
N THR A 9 2.73 -18.54 12.18
CA THR A 9 1.61 -19.20 11.51
C THR A 9 0.31 -18.48 11.78
N GLY A 10 -0.61 -18.58 10.86
CA GLY A 10 -1.93 -18.01 10.99
C GLY A 10 -2.93 -18.66 10.04
N TYR A 11 -4.13 -18.13 10.04
CA TYR A 11 -5.26 -18.67 9.31
C TYR A 11 -6.14 -17.54 8.78
N THR A 12 -6.63 -17.72 7.56
CA THR A 12 -7.79 -17.02 7.01
C THR A 12 -8.86 -18.06 6.67
N ASP A 13 -9.08 -18.34 5.41
CA ASP A 13 -9.77 -19.52 4.86
C ASP A 13 -8.80 -20.70 4.58
N VAL A 14 -7.48 -20.43 4.63
CA VAL A 14 -6.39 -21.40 4.48
C VAL A 14 -5.31 -21.16 5.53
N ASP A 15 -4.56 -22.23 5.85
CA ASP A 15 -3.36 -22.13 6.67
C ASP A 15 -2.29 -21.30 5.96
N HIS A 16 -1.64 -20.42 6.70
CA HIS A 16 -0.63 -19.53 6.17
C HIS A 16 0.58 -19.40 7.11
N MET A 17 1.74 -19.10 6.52
CA MET A 17 2.99 -18.86 7.25
C MET A 17 3.72 -17.67 6.65
N TRP A 18 4.30 -16.85 7.53
CA TRP A 18 5.12 -15.70 7.14
C TRP A 18 6.26 -15.49 8.15
N ASN A 19 7.01 -14.44 8.01
CA ASN A 19 8.11 -14.13 8.90
C ASN A 19 7.82 -12.91 9.77
N MET A 20 8.37 -12.90 10.98
CA MET A 20 8.66 -11.69 11.73
C MET A 20 10.16 -11.45 11.78
N VAL A 21 10.55 -10.19 11.76
CA VAL A 21 11.95 -9.75 11.88
C VAL A 21 12.08 -8.71 12.98
N LYS A 22 13.25 -8.70 13.64
CA LYS A 22 13.56 -7.71 14.66
C LYS A 22 14.56 -6.70 14.13
N LEU A 23 14.14 -5.45 14.06
CA LEU A 23 14.95 -4.32 13.62
C LEU A 23 14.92 -3.24 14.71
N GLU A 24 16.07 -2.73 15.09
CA GLU A 24 16.20 -1.68 16.12
C GLU A 24 15.48 -2.01 17.44
N GLY A 25 15.45 -3.30 17.80
CA GLY A 25 14.84 -3.79 19.04
C GLY A 25 13.33 -4.04 18.96
N LYS A 26 12.67 -3.73 17.85
CA LYS A 26 11.24 -3.90 17.62
C LYS A 26 10.97 -5.02 16.62
N TRP A 27 9.81 -5.67 16.75
CA TRP A 27 9.38 -6.72 15.83
C TRP A 27 8.44 -6.16 14.78
N TYR A 28 8.52 -6.73 13.56
CA TYR A 28 7.71 -6.38 12.40
C TYR A 28 7.35 -7.64 11.61
N HIS A 29 6.18 -7.68 11.03
CA HIS A 29 5.80 -8.73 10.11
C HIS A 29 6.35 -8.49 8.71
N ILE A 30 6.68 -9.57 8.00
CA ILE A 30 7.03 -9.57 6.57
C ILE A 30 6.35 -10.76 5.91
N ASP A 31 5.45 -10.51 4.97
CA ASP A 31 4.80 -11.54 4.17
C ASP A 31 5.01 -11.31 2.67
N VAL A 32 6.08 -11.87 2.16
CA VAL A 32 6.45 -11.74 0.74
C VAL A 32 5.43 -12.43 -0.19
N GLY A 33 4.77 -13.48 0.30
CA GLY A 33 3.76 -14.21 -0.46
C GLY A 33 2.52 -13.38 -0.74
N TRP A 34 2.05 -12.68 0.27
CA TRP A 34 0.86 -11.83 0.19
C TRP A 34 1.12 -10.43 -0.31
N ASP A 35 2.37 -9.99 -0.30
CA ASP A 35 2.79 -8.74 -0.94
C ASP A 35 3.01 -8.89 -2.46
N LYS A 36 2.83 -10.10 -2.99
CA LYS A 36 2.89 -10.36 -4.43
C LYS A 36 1.60 -9.84 -5.12
N PRO A 37 1.72 -9.01 -6.16
CA PRO A 37 0.56 -8.59 -6.95
C PRO A 37 -0.12 -9.76 -7.68
N SER A 38 -1.32 -9.54 -8.19
CA SER A 38 -2.00 -10.51 -9.05
C SER A 38 -1.13 -10.88 -10.27
N ALA A 39 -1.36 -12.06 -10.86
CA ALA A 39 -0.59 -12.53 -12.01
C ALA A 39 -0.59 -11.50 -13.16
N ALA A 40 -1.73 -10.89 -13.46
CA ALA A 40 -1.85 -9.87 -14.51
C ALA A 40 -1.02 -8.61 -14.23
N LEU A 41 -0.96 -8.16 -12.97
CA LEU A 41 -0.12 -7.03 -12.58
C LEU A 41 1.36 -7.39 -12.57
N SER A 42 1.72 -8.60 -12.11
CA SER A 42 3.11 -9.08 -12.13
C SER A 42 3.64 -9.26 -13.54
N GLU A 43 2.79 -9.64 -14.52
CA GLU A 43 3.18 -9.70 -15.92
C GLU A 43 3.45 -8.31 -16.51
N ARG A 44 2.60 -7.34 -16.19
CA ARG A 44 2.73 -5.96 -16.69
C ARG A 44 3.80 -5.16 -15.98
N TYR A 45 3.98 -5.40 -14.68
CA TYR A 45 4.93 -4.72 -13.78
C TYR A 45 5.71 -5.75 -12.98
N PRO A 46 6.77 -6.37 -13.55
CA PRO A 46 7.49 -7.50 -12.93
C PRO A 46 8.13 -7.17 -11.57
N ASP A 47 8.50 -5.90 -11.37
CA ASP A 47 9.15 -5.42 -10.13
C ASP A 47 8.16 -4.88 -9.10
N MET A 48 6.84 -5.00 -9.34
CA MET A 48 5.82 -4.50 -8.41
C MET A 48 5.73 -5.37 -7.16
N VAL A 49 5.77 -4.73 -6.02
CA VAL A 49 5.50 -5.30 -4.69
C VAL A 49 4.43 -4.46 -4.01
N LEU A 50 3.46 -5.07 -3.33
CA LEU A 50 2.34 -4.33 -2.72
C LEU A 50 2.70 -3.64 -1.41
N TYR A 51 3.70 -4.12 -0.70
CA TYR A 51 4.18 -3.60 0.59
C TYR A 51 3.12 -3.54 1.70
N GLN A 52 2.00 -4.26 1.54
CA GLN A 52 0.92 -4.29 2.55
C GLN A 52 1.39 -4.87 3.87
N TYR A 53 2.24 -5.90 3.80
CA TYR A 53 2.73 -6.66 4.95
C TYR A 53 4.25 -6.54 5.12
N PHE A 54 4.88 -5.56 4.48
CA PHE A 54 6.31 -5.33 4.59
C PHE A 54 6.61 -4.40 5.76
N LEU A 55 7.25 -4.93 6.79
CA LEU A 55 7.56 -4.28 8.07
C LEU A 55 6.30 -3.70 8.76
N SER A 56 5.21 -4.48 8.71
CA SER A 56 3.93 -4.09 9.27
C SER A 56 3.79 -4.48 10.74
N GLU A 57 2.87 -3.81 11.43
CA GLU A 57 2.47 -4.09 12.80
C GLU A 57 1.32 -5.12 12.89
N ASP A 58 1.04 -5.63 14.09
CA ASP A 58 -0.03 -6.62 14.36
C ASP A 58 -1.39 -6.15 13.84
N SER A 59 -1.75 -4.89 14.03
CA SER A 59 -3.04 -4.32 13.62
C SER A 59 -3.29 -4.42 12.11
N ILE A 60 -2.24 -4.42 11.30
CA ILE A 60 -2.34 -4.58 9.84
C ILE A 60 -2.55 -6.04 9.48
N MET A 61 -1.86 -6.96 10.16
CA MET A 61 -2.01 -8.39 9.95
C MET A 61 -3.41 -8.87 10.37
N GLU A 62 -3.87 -8.49 11.56
CA GLU A 62 -5.13 -8.92 12.16
C GLU A 62 -6.37 -8.48 11.38
N ASN A 63 -6.26 -7.47 10.53
CA ASN A 63 -7.36 -7.10 9.62
C ASN A 63 -7.73 -8.20 8.63
N ASN A 64 -6.81 -9.14 8.34
CA ASN A 64 -7.00 -10.17 7.32
C ASN A 64 -6.58 -11.58 7.78
N LEU A 65 -5.87 -11.69 8.89
CA LEU A 65 -5.28 -12.93 9.39
C LEU A 65 -5.58 -13.13 10.88
N ILE A 66 -5.89 -14.35 11.26
CA ILE A 66 -5.87 -14.76 12.66
C ILE A 66 -4.50 -15.36 12.94
N ILE A 67 -3.70 -14.69 13.75
CA ILE A 67 -2.39 -15.18 14.17
C ILE A 67 -2.59 -16.40 15.07
N SER A 68 -1.85 -17.47 14.80
CA SER A 68 -1.94 -18.73 15.51
C SER A 68 -0.65 -19.00 16.32
N ASN A 69 -0.82 -19.49 17.52
CA ASN A 69 0.30 -19.85 18.42
C ASN A 69 0.76 -21.31 18.25
N MET A 70 0.52 -21.92 17.09
CA MET A 70 0.83 -23.36 16.88
C MET A 70 2.31 -23.69 17.02
N LEU A 71 3.20 -22.78 16.61
CA LEU A 71 4.65 -23.00 16.68
C LEU A 71 5.27 -22.35 17.92
N CYS A 72 4.84 -21.14 18.25
CA CYS A 72 5.32 -20.34 19.38
C CYS A 72 4.36 -19.17 19.59
N ASP A 73 4.44 -18.53 20.76
CA ASP A 73 3.79 -17.23 20.98
C ASP A 73 4.62 -16.15 20.26
N PRO A 74 4.08 -15.50 19.21
CA PRO A 74 4.83 -14.46 18.53
C PRO A 74 5.00 -13.24 19.43
N PRO A 75 6.14 -12.52 19.32
CA PRO A 75 6.31 -11.24 19.99
C PRO A 75 5.35 -10.20 19.41
N VAL A 76 5.04 -9.20 20.22
CA VAL A 76 4.19 -8.09 19.81
C VAL A 76 4.91 -7.22 18.78
N ALA A 77 4.23 -6.90 17.67
CA ALA A 77 4.67 -5.92 16.67
C ALA A 77 3.73 -4.70 16.74
N ASP A 78 4.08 -3.73 17.59
CA ASP A 78 3.26 -2.55 17.91
C ASP A 78 3.80 -1.24 17.32
N SER A 79 4.76 -1.32 16.40
CA SER A 79 5.39 -0.15 15.79
C SER A 79 5.19 -0.10 14.28
N SER A 80 4.76 1.05 13.79
CA SER A 80 4.61 1.33 12.36
C SER A 80 5.69 2.26 11.80
N ASP A 81 6.74 2.56 12.58
CA ASP A 81 7.79 3.52 12.19
C ASP A 81 8.65 3.05 10.99
N MET A 82 8.73 1.74 10.74
CA MET A 82 9.38 1.18 9.56
C MET A 82 8.40 0.69 8.49
N TYR A 83 7.10 0.87 8.70
CA TYR A 83 6.09 0.48 7.72
C TYR A 83 6.27 1.27 6.42
N TYR A 84 6.32 0.56 5.29
CA TYR A 84 6.63 1.15 3.97
C TYR A 84 5.87 2.44 3.67
N PHE A 85 4.56 2.44 3.86
CA PHE A 85 3.74 3.61 3.50
C PHE A 85 3.99 4.82 4.41
N ASN A 86 4.42 4.61 5.65
CA ASN A 86 4.81 5.69 6.55
C ASN A 86 6.19 6.25 6.18
N VAL A 87 7.17 5.37 5.97
CA VAL A 87 8.54 5.78 5.60
C VAL A 87 8.58 6.53 4.26
N GLU A 88 7.79 6.07 3.30
CA GLU A 88 7.70 6.69 1.97
C GLU A 88 6.73 7.87 1.89
N ASN A 89 6.11 8.26 3.00
CA ASN A 89 5.07 9.30 3.04
C ASN A 89 3.93 9.05 2.04
N LYS A 90 3.45 7.80 2.00
CA LYS A 90 2.38 7.33 1.10
C LYS A 90 1.12 6.87 1.86
N TYR A 91 1.00 7.25 3.13
CA TYR A 91 -0.15 6.98 3.98
C TYR A 91 -0.99 8.25 4.14
N ALA A 92 -2.29 8.16 3.85
CA ALA A 92 -3.21 9.29 3.95
C ALA A 92 -4.33 9.00 4.95
N GLU A 93 -4.60 9.96 5.84
CA GLU A 93 -5.68 9.95 6.82
C GLU A 93 -6.89 10.78 6.36
N THR A 94 -6.69 11.65 5.37
CA THR A 94 -7.73 12.51 4.80
C THR A 94 -7.67 12.52 3.29
N TYR A 95 -8.78 12.95 2.64
CA TYR A 95 -8.82 13.09 1.18
C TYR A 95 -7.84 14.14 0.66
N ASP A 96 -7.70 15.27 1.35
CA ASP A 96 -6.74 16.32 0.96
C ASP A 96 -5.30 15.80 1.01
N GLN A 97 -4.94 15.04 2.07
CA GLN A 97 -3.63 14.37 2.13
C GLN A 97 -3.45 13.37 0.99
N ALA A 98 -4.49 12.60 0.65
CA ALA A 98 -4.43 11.68 -0.48
C ALA A 98 -4.13 12.41 -1.79
N LEU A 99 -4.80 13.53 -2.08
CA LEU A 99 -4.53 14.36 -3.26
C LEU A 99 -3.09 14.88 -3.30
N GLU A 100 -2.59 15.35 -2.16
CA GLU A 100 -1.22 15.85 -2.03
C GLU A 100 -0.18 14.75 -2.32
N ILE A 101 -0.38 13.57 -1.72
CA ILE A 101 0.48 12.39 -1.93
C ILE A 101 0.42 11.93 -3.40
N ILE A 102 -0.76 11.91 -4.01
CA ILE A 102 -0.93 11.53 -5.42
C ILE A 102 -0.16 12.51 -6.31
N GLU A 103 -0.32 13.82 -6.13
CA GLU A 103 0.38 14.82 -6.95
C GLU A 103 1.91 14.71 -6.80
N GLN A 104 2.42 14.60 -5.57
CA GLN A 104 3.84 14.45 -5.29
C GLN A 104 4.41 13.15 -5.88
N SER A 105 3.68 12.03 -5.76
CA SER A 105 4.09 10.74 -6.31
C SER A 105 4.06 10.73 -7.84
N CYS A 106 3.05 11.35 -8.47
CA CYS A 106 3.02 11.54 -9.91
C CYS A 106 4.24 12.34 -10.41
N ARG A 107 4.58 13.44 -9.74
CA ARG A 107 5.76 14.26 -10.06
C ARG A 107 7.03 13.41 -10.00
N ARG A 108 7.21 12.65 -8.91
CA ARG A 108 8.36 11.75 -8.73
C ARG A 108 8.44 10.72 -9.87
N CYS A 109 7.32 10.07 -10.20
CA CYS A 109 7.27 9.09 -11.31
C CYS A 109 7.63 9.74 -12.66
N ILE A 110 7.14 10.94 -12.95
CA ILE A 110 7.48 11.69 -14.18
C ILE A 110 8.98 11.96 -14.25
N ASP A 111 9.58 12.39 -13.13
CA ASP A 111 11.00 12.74 -13.06
C ASP A 111 11.92 11.50 -13.12
N SER A 112 11.52 10.38 -12.50
CA SER A 112 12.31 9.13 -12.45
C SER A 112 12.05 8.19 -13.64
N GLY A 113 10.93 8.35 -14.34
CA GLY A 113 10.47 7.42 -15.38
C GLY A 113 9.77 6.18 -14.82
N GLU A 114 9.50 6.13 -13.52
CA GLU A 114 8.67 5.07 -12.91
C GLU A 114 7.26 5.10 -13.47
N LYS A 115 6.65 3.92 -13.59
CA LYS A 115 5.36 3.77 -14.27
C LYS A 115 4.18 3.64 -13.33
N TYR A 116 4.42 3.45 -12.05
CA TYR A 116 3.38 3.27 -11.04
C TYR A 116 3.86 3.74 -9.66
N PHE A 117 2.90 4.02 -8.81
CA PHE A 117 3.08 4.18 -7.37
C PHE A 117 1.84 3.71 -6.64
N MET A 118 1.94 3.57 -5.33
CA MET A 118 0.83 3.15 -4.48
C MET A 118 0.66 4.13 -3.33
N ILE A 119 -0.59 4.30 -2.90
CA ILE A 119 -0.92 4.98 -1.65
C ILE A 119 -1.76 4.07 -0.78
N LYS A 120 -1.64 4.20 0.52
CA LYS A 120 -2.48 3.54 1.52
C LYS A 120 -3.37 4.54 2.22
N LEU A 121 -4.62 4.17 2.43
CA LEU A 121 -5.61 5.01 3.09
C LEU A 121 -5.95 4.45 4.47
N ASP A 122 -6.14 5.33 5.43
CA ASP A 122 -6.38 4.98 6.82
C ASP A 122 -7.62 4.10 7.02
N SER A 123 -8.70 4.43 6.34
CA SER A 123 -9.99 3.76 6.55
C SER A 123 -10.65 3.33 5.24
N SER A 124 -11.57 2.35 5.35
CA SER A 124 -12.39 1.92 4.22
C SER A 124 -13.32 3.03 3.71
N ASN A 125 -13.77 3.92 4.59
CA ASN A 125 -14.58 5.07 4.19
C ASN A 125 -13.77 6.06 3.37
N LEU A 126 -12.54 6.37 3.78
CA LEU A 126 -11.62 7.22 3.03
C LEU A 126 -11.25 6.57 1.68
N TYR A 127 -11.07 5.25 1.65
CA TYR A 127 -10.82 4.52 0.40
C TYR A 127 -11.98 4.70 -0.59
N LEU A 128 -13.22 4.49 -0.14
CA LEU A 128 -14.42 4.64 -0.98
C LEU A 128 -14.60 6.09 -1.44
N GLN A 129 -14.40 7.05 -0.54
CA GLN A 129 -14.43 8.46 -0.87
C GLN A 129 -13.37 8.78 -1.94
N THR A 130 -12.12 8.41 -1.72
CA THR A 130 -11.02 8.72 -2.63
C THR A 130 -11.25 8.14 -4.02
N THR A 131 -11.63 6.86 -4.12
CA THR A 131 -11.89 6.22 -5.42
C THR A 131 -13.10 6.82 -6.15
N SER A 132 -14.09 7.33 -5.42
CA SER A 132 -15.27 7.99 -5.99
C SER A 132 -14.95 9.43 -6.44
N ASP A 133 -14.34 10.22 -5.56
CA ASP A 133 -14.23 11.66 -5.73
C ASP A 133 -13.11 12.04 -6.72
N LEU A 134 -12.02 11.25 -6.79
CA LEU A 134 -10.93 11.47 -7.75
C LEU A 134 -11.37 11.61 -9.21
N ILE A 135 -12.42 10.88 -9.62
CA ILE A 135 -12.95 10.86 -10.99
C ILE A 135 -14.30 11.55 -11.12
N LYS A 136 -14.82 12.10 -10.03
CA LYS A 136 -16.10 12.82 -10.04
C LYS A 136 -15.87 14.22 -10.64
N PRO A 137 -16.52 14.52 -11.77
CA PRO A 137 -16.37 15.86 -12.38
C PRO A 137 -17.10 16.92 -11.53
N ASP A 138 -16.52 18.10 -11.47
CA ASP A 138 -17.16 19.29 -10.93
C ASP A 138 -18.17 19.90 -11.91
N SER A 139 -18.67 21.11 -11.61
CA SER A 139 -19.62 21.84 -12.46
C SER A 139 -19.05 22.24 -13.83
N GLU A 140 -17.72 22.21 -14.01
CA GLU A 140 -17.00 22.50 -15.25
C GLU A 140 -16.61 21.20 -15.99
N GLY A 141 -16.97 20.05 -15.47
CA GLY A 141 -16.63 18.73 -16.03
C GLY A 141 -15.17 18.32 -15.78
N VAL A 142 -14.51 18.90 -14.78
CA VAL A 142 -13.09 18.65 -14.46
C VAL A 142 -12.99 17.80 -13.20
N THR A 143 -12.21 16.73 -13.25
CA THR A 143 -11.94 15.84 -12.10
C THR A 143 -10.67 16.27 -11.35
N ASP A 144 -10.48 15.76 -10.14
CA ASP A 144 -9.24 16.03 -9.39
C ASP A 144 -8.01 15.41 -10.05
N ILE A 145 -8.15 14.25 -10.70
CA ILE A 145 -7.07 13.67 -11.53
C ILE A 145 -6.72 14.61 -12.70
N ASP A 146 -7.72 15.21 -13.39
CA ASP A 146 -7.46 16.14 -14.47
C ASP A 146 -6.69 17.39 -13.98
N ARG A 147 -7.01 17.87 -12.77
CA ARG A 147 -6.29 18.98 -12.14
C ARG A 147 -4.83 18.62 -11.89
N ILE A 148 -4.57 17.43 -11.34
CA ILE A 148 -3.21 16.93 -11.09
C ILE A 148 -2.44 16.81 -12.41
N VAL A 149 -3.01 16.18 -13.45
CA VAL A 149 -2.39 16.05 -14.77
C VAL A 149 -2.01 17.43 -15.34
N ARG A 150 -2.93 18.41 -15.24
CA ARG A 150 -2.70 19.78 -15.72
C ARG A 150 -1.63 20.51 -14.91
N SER A 151 -1.64 20.40 -13.57
CA SER A 151 -0.66 21.07 -12.69
C SER A 151 0.77 20.58 -12.98
N LEU A 152 0.92 19.30 -13.32
CA LEU A 152 2.19 18.67 -13.66
C LEU A 152 2.61 18.87 -15.12
N ASN A 153 1.76 19.47 -15.96
CA ASN A 153 1.96 19.56 -17.42
C ASN A 153 2.29 18.18 -18.05
N PHE A 154 1.75 17.12 -17.46
CA PHE A 154 1.97 15.75 -17.93
C PHE A 154 1.23 15.53 -19.26
N LYS A 155 1.88 14.91 -20.24
CA LYS A 155 1.30 14.67 -21.58
C LYS A 155 0.67 13.28 -21.72
N GLY A 156 0.83 12.44 -20.69
CA GLY A 156 0.24 11.12 -20.63
C GLY A 156 -1.09 11.09 -19.90
N GLN A 157 -1.49 9.91 -19.55
CA GLN A 157 -2.70 9.62 -18.76
C GLN A 157 -2.32 9.04 -17.40
N ILE A 158 -3.08 9.41 -16.37
CA ILE A 158 -3.01 8.77 -15.06
C ILE A 158 -4.27 7.95 -14.89
N SER A 159 -4.09 6.67 -14.63
CA SER A 159 -5.17 5.74 -14.27
C SER A 159 -4.91 5.14 -12.89
N TYR A 160 -5.93 4.53 -12.27
CA TYR A 160 -5.75 3.83 -11.01
C TYR A 160 -6.44 2.47 -11.02
N ILE A 161 -5.94 1.59 -10.16
CA ILE A 161 -6.42 0.23 -9.95
C ILE A 161 -6.94 0.13 -8.53
N ASP A 162 -8.24 -0.11 -8.37
CA ASP A 162 -8.93 -0.21 -7.08
C ASP A 162 -9.09 -1.66 -6.57
N TYR A 163 -8.32 -2.58 -7.10
CA TYR A 163 -8.43 -4.02 -6.85
C TYR A 163 -8.18 -4.42 -5.38
N TYR A 164 -7.40 -3.63 -4.66
CA TYR A 164 -6.95 -3.93 -3.30
C TYR A 164 -7.73 -3.19 -2.21
N LYS A 165 -9.05 -3.12 -2.35
CA LYS A 165 -9.95 -2.46 -1.40
C LYS A 165 -9.81 -2.99 0.04
N ALA A 166 -9.66 -4.31 0.22
CA ALA A 166 -9.47 -4.92 1.55
C ALA A 166 -8.20 -4.40 2.24
N TYR A 167 -7.17 -4.07 1.47
CA TYR A 167 -5.91 -3.52 1.95
C TYR A 167 -5.92 -1.99 2.00
N ARG A 168 -6.96 -1.34 1.50
CA ARG A 168 -7.06 0.13 1.39
C ARG A 168 -5.89 0.73 0.62
N ILE A 169 -5.41 0.02 -0.41
CA ILE A 169 -4.32 0.44 -1.30
C ILE A 169 -4.91 0.77 -2.66
N ILE A 170 -4.54 1.93 -3.18
CA ILE A 170 -4.80 2.35 -4.57
C ILE A 170 -3.47 2.36 -5.31
N ILE A 171 -3.42 1.70 -6.47
CA ILE A 171 -2.26 1.70 -7.35
C ILE A 171 -2.53 2.68 -8.49
N PHE A 172 -1.68 3.66 -8.66
CA PHE A 172 -1.72 4.61 -9.78
C PHE A 172 -0.73 4.21 -10.85
N VAL A 173 -1.12 4.38 -12.10
CA VAL A 173 -0.32 4.02 -13.28
C VAL A 173 -0.24 5.25 -14.19
N LEU A 174 0.98 5.54 -14.68
CA LEU A 174 1.27 6.61 -15.62
C LEU A 174 1.56 6.01 -17.01
N GLU A 175 0.80 6.45 -18.04
CA GLU A 175 0.87 5.97 -19.42
C GLU A 175 1.12 7.11 -20.40
#